data_9ffc46aa879856157484997b387cb35e
#
_entry.id   9ffc46aa879856157484997b387cb35e
#
_cell.length_a   1.000
_cell.length_b   1.000
_cell.length_c   1.000
_cell.angle_alpha   90.00
_cell.angle_beta   90.00
_cell.angle_gamma   90.00
#
_symmetry.space_group_name_H-M   'P 1'
#
loop_
_entity.id
_entity.type
_entity.pdbx_description
1 polymer ?
#
loop_
_entity_poly.entity_id
_entity_poly.type
_entity_poly.pdbx_seq_one_letter_code
_entity_poly.pdbx_strand_id
1 'polypeptide(L)'
;MSELIGVDECESFTVKQVQDLYRRYVSRSQVNLMTSFGFGRELVESAEGAWIRTRDGRKVLDVTGGVGVLNHGHNHPRILEARRRFADRRRMEVHKAFFSPYVAALSHNIAELLPGDLSISYFPNSGAEANEGAVKMAYKYHEGRRNTILRSDISFHGKTLGAGSLTGSSENSFRFPGLPGIVVHPYGDIAAVRAAIEAARTPDGTCDVYAIMAEPFSASSMRCWTENDLYELRRLCDANDIMLIFDEVYTGWGKTGSLFYFMRYPDLLPDILVYSKSLGGGKASIAGYTARETVFRKAYDRLSDVILHSTTYYGFGEETVTAIEAVNIVVEDDYPARARQIERILGPGLQNIHKRHPDVVGRVSGVGALWGVFLGGGPKVLDLAAKLAPGFSGDPQFRTKLITLAVIADLYREHGIVSYYSPNADNPLVVAPTLAIAPEDIEYFLDSLDKTLAKGLPRLLAGFVREKVGSRWPAGS
;
A
#
# COMPACT_ATOMS: atom_id res chain seq x y z
N MET A 1 26.53 5.71 33.71
CA MET A 1 25.31 6.08 32.97
C MET A 1 25.51 5.62 31.56
N SER A 2 24.50 4.97 30.93
CA SER A 2 24.58 4.63 29.51
C SER A 2 24.58 5.94 28.72
N GLU A 3 25.52 6.08 27.82
CA GLU A 3 25.62 7.23 26.94
C GLU A 3 24.49 7.11 25.88
N LEU A 4 23.56 8.08 25.90
CA LEU A 4 22.46 8.14 24.94
C LEU A 4 22.96 8.81 23.65
N ILE A 5 22.56 8.27 22.52
CA ILE A 5 22.91 8.78 21.19
C ILE A 5 22.04 10.00 20.87
N GLY A 6 22.66 11.13 20.57
CA GLY A 6 21.98 12.35 20.12
C GLY A 6 21.69 12.35 18.62
N VAL A 7 20.84 13.29 18.15
CA VAL A 7 20.47 13.40 16.72
C VAL A 7 21.70 13.68 15.86
N ASP A 8 22.51 14.65 16.22
CA ASP A 8 23.72 15.03 15.47
C ASP A 8 24.74 13.88 15.39
N GLU A 9 24.83 13.08 16.46
CA GLU A 9 25.69 11.91 16.49
C GLU A 9 25.19 10.83 15.53
N CYS A 10 23.89 10.53 15.50
CA CYS A 10 23.35 9.50 14.62
C CYS A 10 23.48 9.90 13.13
N GLU A 11 23.47 11.19 12.81
CA GLU A 11 23.70 11.69 11.45
C GLU A 11 25.15 11.46 10.97
N SER A 12 26.10 11.30 11.89
CA SER A 12 27.51 11.03 11.61
C SER A 12 27.85 9.54 11.43
N PHE A 13 26.91 8.61 11.70
CA PHE A 13 27.17 7.18 11.68
C PHE A 13 27.61 6.68 10.29
N THR A 14 28.55 5.73 10.33
CA THR A 14 28.92 4.93 9.17
C THR A 14 27.88 3.84 8.90
N VAL A 15 27.84 3.31 7.66
CA VAL A 15 26.99 2.16 7.30
C VAL A 15 27.17 0.98 8.27
N LYS A 16 28.42 0.70 8.67
CA LYS A 16 28.75 -0.39 9.61
C LYS A 16 28.12 -0.15 10.98
N GLN A 17 28.26 1.04 11.54
CA GLN A 17 27.64 1.39 12.83
C GLN A 17 26.12 1.25 12.79
N VAL A 18 25.46 1.75 11.73
CA VAL A 18 24.02 1.60 11.57
C VAL A 18 23.63 0.12 11.49
N GLN A 19 24.31 -0.68 10.67
CA GLN A 19 24.04 -2.12 10.56
C GLN A 19 24.23 -2.87 11.88
N ASP A 20 25.28 -2.52 12.66
CA ASP A 20 25.55 -3.17 13.95
C ASP A 20 24.47 -2.83 14.99
N LEU A 21 24.02 -1.56 15.04
CA LEU A 21 22.88 -1.14 15.87
C LEU A 21 21.59 -1.85 15.46
N TYR A 22 21.32 -1.95 14.15
CA TYR A 22 20.15 -2.68 13.63
C TYR A 22 20.18 -4.16 14.02
N ARG A 23 21.33 -4.84 13.88
CA ARG A 23 21.48 -6.25 14.27
C ARG A 23 21.22 -6.47 15.76
N ARG A 24 21.62 -5.51 16.58
CA ARG A 24 21.52 -5.60 18.04
C ARG A 24 20.15 -5.19 18.59
N TYR A 25 19.57 -4.12 18.06
CA TYR A 25 18.42 -3.46 18.68
C TYR A 25 17.16 -3.46 17.82
N VAL A 26 17.24 -3.82 16.52
CA VAL A 26 16.08 -3.83 15.61
C VAL A 26 15.82 -5.23 15.09
N SER A 27 16.60 -5.68 14.09
CA SER A 27 16.43 -7.01 13.50
C SER A 27 17.67 -7.44 12.72
N ARG A 28 18.31 -8.54 13.14
CA ARG A 28 19.39 -9.18 12.39
C ARG A 28 18.93 -9.64 11.01
N SER A 29 17.73 -10.23 10.96
CA SER A 29 17.15 -10.75 9.71
C SER A 29 16.88 -9.65 8.70
N GLN A 30 16.46 -8.47 9.14
CA GLN A 30 16.24 -7.32 8.27
C GLN A 30 17.55 -6.84 7.63
N VAL A 31 18.63 -6.74 8.40
CA VAL A 31 19.96 -6.38 7.85
C VAL A 31 20.40 -7.40 6.81
N ASN A 32 20.26 -8.69 7.12
CA ASN A 32 20.64 -9.77 6.19
C ASN A 32 19.80 -9.71 4.91
N LEU A 33 18.50 -9.46 5.03
CA LEU A 33 17.59 -9.31 3.88
C LEU A 33 18.02 -8.13 3.00
N MET A 34 18.17 -6.94 3.57
CA MET A 34 18.50 -5.72 2.82
C MET A 34 19.86 -5.84 2.13
N THR A 35 20.88 -6.32 2.84
CA THR A 35 22.21 -6.50 2.25
C THR A 35 22.25 -7.57 1.16
N SER A 36 21.37 -8.58 1.24
CA SER A 36 21.27 -9.62 0.20
C SER A 36 20.68 -9.10 -1.12
N PHE A 37 19.97 -7.98 -1.10
CA PHE A 37 19.48 -7.28 -2.30
C PHE A 37 20.44 -6.20 -2.82
N GLY A 38 21.59 -6.04 -2.20
CA GLY A 38 22.48 -4.93 -2.48
C GLY A 38 22.07 -3.62 -1.83
N PHE A 39 20.90 -3.57 -1.14
CA PHE A 39 20.47 -2.44 -0.33
C PHE A 39 21.25 -2.37 1.00
N GLY A 40 21.23 -1.20 1.64
CA GLY A 40 21.85 -1.02 2.95
C GLY A 40 23.38 -0.99 2.92
N ARG A 41 23.98 -0.79 1.76
CA ARG A 41 25.43 -0.53 1.58
C ARG A 41 25.75 0.95 1.60
N GLU A 42 24.74 1.79 1.50
CA GLU A 42 24.82 3.24 1.42
C GLU A 42 23.86 3.85 2.44
N LEU A 43 24.11 5.08 2.87
CA LEU A 43 23.19 5.87 3.68
C LEU A 43 22.63 7.00 2.82
N VAL A 44 21.36 7.29 3.03
CA VAL A 44 20.69 8.40 2.34
C VAL A 44 21.15 9.72 2.93
N GLU A 45 21.53 10.66 2.09
CA GLU A 45 21.84 12.04 2.41
C GLU A 45 20.61 12.92 2.35
N SER A 46 19.92 12.86 1.19
CA SER A 46 18.73 13.66 0.93
C SER A 46 17.81 12.97 -0.09
N ALA A 47 16.57 13.43 -0.17
CA ALA A 47 15.65 12.99 -1.19
C ALA A 47 14.72 14.13 -1.60
N GLU A 48 14.41 14.25 -2.91
CA GLU A 48 13.53 15.27 -3.46
C GLU A 48 12.81 14.73 -4.70
N GLY A 49 11.50 14.99 -4.80
CA GLY A 49 10.68 14.49 -5.90
C GLY A 49 10.76 12.97 -6.03
N ALA A 50 11.24 12.47 -7.18
CA ALA A 50 11.44 11.05 -7.44
C ALA A 50 12.88 10.57 -7.13
N TRP A 51 13.77 11.44 -6.66
CA TRP A 51 15.19 11.14 -6.55
C TRP A 51 15.68 11.11 -5.10
N ILE A 52 16.52 10.12 -4.82
CA ILE A 52 17.26 9.96 -3.57
C ILE A 52 18.74 10.20 -3.87
N ARG A 53 19.43 10.90 -2.97
CA ARG A 53 20.88 11.08 -3.00
C ARG A 53 21.48 10.35 -1.79
N THR A 54 22.48 9.54 -2.05
CA THR A 54 23.24 8.86 -1.00
C THR A 54 24.45 9.69 -0.56
N ARG A 55 25.02 9.41 0.59
CA ARG A 55 26.20 10.14 1.14
C ARG A 55 27.46 10.03 0.28
N ASP A 56 27.60 8.98 -0.50
CA ASP A 56 28.68 8.83 -1.48
C ASP A 56 28.40 9.55 -2.81
N GLY A 57 27.29 10.31 -2.89
CA GLY A 57 26.93 11.14 -4.04
C GLY A 57 26.15 10.43 -5.14
N ARG A 58 25.80 9.15 -4.99
CA ARG A 58 25.01 8.42 -5.96
C ARG A 58 23.58 8.94 -5.99
N LYS A 59 23.01 9.05 -7.20
CA LYS A 59 21.59 9.34 -7.41
C LYS A 59 20.82 8.04 -7.63
N VAL A 60 19.69 7.90 -6.97
CA VAL A 60 18.81 6.72 -7.04
C VAL A 60 17.40 7.17 -7.37
N LEU A 61 16.84 6.66 -8.47
CA LEU A 61 15.44 6.90 -8.85
C LEU A 61 14.52 6.01 -8.03
N ASP A 62 13.54 6.60 -7.37
CA ASP A 62 12.52 5.88 -6.60
C ASP A 62 11.27 5.63 -7.47
N VAL A 63 11.13 4.40 -7.97
CA VAL A 63 9.92 3.96 -8.66
C VAL A 63 8.96 3.20 -7.73
N THR A 64 9.23 3.20 -6.41
CA THR A 64 8.34 2.60 -5.40
C THR A 64 7.31 3.58 -4.86
N GLY A 65 7.62 4.88 -4.93
CA GLY A 65 6.83 5.93 -4.30
C GLY A 65 6.60 5.69 -2.81
N GLY A 66 7.64 5.15 -2.10
CA GLY A 66 7.52 4.79 -0.69
C GLY A 66 6.42 3.77 -0.41
N VAL A 67 6.21 2.80 -1.31
CA VAL A 67 5.10 1.83 -1.28
C VAL A 67 3.72 2.54 -1.33
N GLY A 68 3.62 3.57 -2.19
CA GLY A 68 2.39 4.33 -2.43
C GLY A 68 2.15 5.51 -1.49
N VAL A 69 3.09 5.85 -0.61
CA VAL A 69 2.98 6.99 0.32
C VAL A 69 3.34 8.31 -0.34
N LEU A 70 4.20 8.30 -1.36
CA LEU A 70 4.86 9.47 -1.93
C LEU A 70 4.25 9.92 -3.26
N ASN A 71 2.92 10.05 -3.37
CA ASN A 71 2.34 10.66 -4.58
C ASN A 71 2.89 12.08 -4.82
N HIS A 72 3.16 12.83 -3.75
CA HIS A 72 3.73 14.17 -3.77
C HIS A 72 5.24 14.22 -4.04
N GLY A 73 5.92 13.05 -4.06
CA GLY A 73 7.37 12.95 -4.05
C GLY A 73 7.99 13.10 -2.66
N HIS A 74 9.29 12.92 -2.61
CA HIS A 74 10.06 13.18 -1.40
C HIS A 74 10.10 14.68 -1.11
N ASN A 75 9.87 15.06 0.15
CA ASN A 75 10.09 16.41 0.68
C ASN A 75 9.41 17.54 -0.13
N HIS A 76 8.13 17.37 -0.47
CA HIS A 76 7.39 18.38 -1.20
C HIS A 76 7.43 19.76 -0.48
N PRO A 77 7.87 20.86 -1.13
CA PRO A 77 8.20 22.12 -0.45
C PRO A 77 7.01 22.74 0.27
N ARG A 78 5.80 22.68 -0.29
CA ARG A 78 4.59 23.22 0.34
C ARG A 78 4.23 22.44 1.62
N ILE A 79 4.40 21.13 1.62
CA ILE A 79 4.16 20.28 2.79
C ILE A 79 5.17 20.59 3.91
N LEU A 80 6.44 20.73 3.56
CA LEU A 80 7.47 21.14 4.53
C LEU A 80 7.18 22.51 5.13
N GLU A 81 6.75 23.46 4.30
CA GLU A 81 6.40 24.81 4.73
C GLU A 81 5.18 24.80 5.67
N ALA A 82 4.15 24.02 5.38
CA ALA A 82 2.97 23.91 6.23
C ALA A 82 3.34 23.39 7.65
N ARG A 83 4.19 22.37 7.72
CA ARG A 83 4.71 21.82 8.99
C ARG A 83 5.55 22.83 9.74
N ARG A 84 6.50 23.50 9.06
CA ARG A 84 7.32 24.55 9.67
C ARG A 84 6.47 25.69 10.25
N ARG A 85 5.48 26.16 9.50
CA ARG A 85 4.56 27.23 9.97
C ARG A 85 3.73 26.79 11.19
N PHE A 86 3.32 25.52 11.25
CA PHE A 86 2.61 24.99 12.42
C PHE A 86 3.52 25.01 13.67
N ALA A 87 4.76 24.52 13.55
CA ALA A 87 5.74 24.50 14.63
C ALA A 87 6.13 25.92 15.10
N ASP A 88 6.45 26.84 14.17
CA ASP A 88 6.83 28.23 14.46
C ASP A 88 5.72 28.98 15.23
N ARG A 89 4.46 28.67 14.94
CA ARG A 89 3.31 29.25 15.63
C ARG A 89 2.98 28.56 16.96
N ARG A 90 3.75 27.56 17.36
CA ARG A 90 3.56 26.78 18.61
C ARG A 90 2.12 26.32 18.78
N ARG A 91 1.53 25.76 17.71
CA ARG A 91 0.15 25.29 17.71
C ARG A 91 0.01 24.02 18.54
N MET A 92 -1.20 23.82 19.11
CA MET A 92 -1.50 22.66 19.94
C MET A 92 -1.64 21.38 19.09
N GLU A 93 -1.01 20.31 19.54
CA GLU A 93 -1.04 19.01 18.88
C GLU A 93 -2.30 18.18 19.23
N VAL A 94 -2.59 18.04 20.52
CA VAL A 94 -3.62 17.13 21.03
C VAL A 94 -4.83 17.88 21.53
N HIS A 95 -5.92 17.85 20.77
CA HIS A 95 -7.15 18.61 21.03
C HIS A 95 -8.23 17.73 21.74
N LYS A 96 -7.92 17.14 22.89
CA LYS A 96 -8.88 16.26 23.59
C LYS A 96 -10.01 17.01 24.29
N ALA A 97 -9.73 18.19 24.81
CA ALA A 97 -10.69 19.05 25.52
C ALA A 97 -11.16 20.24 24.68
N PHE A 98 -10.65 20.39 23.46
CA PHE A 98 -10.93 21.50 22.57
C PHE A 98 -11.23 21.00 21.18
N PHE A 99 -12.06 21.70 20.43
CA PHE A 99 -12.25 21.41 19.01
C PHE A 99 -11.01 21.81 18.20
N SER A 100 -10.54 20.89 17.35
CA SER A 100 -9.45 21.15 16.41
C SER A 100 -10.00 21.80 15.15
N PRO A 101 -9.59 23.03 14.80
CA PRO A 101 -9.96 23.63 13.53
C PRO A 101 -9.38 22.87 12.33
N TYR A 102 -8.27 22.17 12.53
CA TYR A 102 -7.62 21.38 11.47
C TYR A 102 -8.40 20.11 11.16
N VAL A 103 -8.88 19.39 12.18
CA VAL A 103 -9.73 18.20 11.98
C VAL A 103 -11.03 18.60 11.29
N ALA A 104 -11.65 19.73 11.71
CA ALA A 104 -12.85 20.23 11.08
C ALA A 104 -12.65 20.57 9.60
N ALA A 105 -11.55 21.29 9.29
CA ALA A 105 -11.21 21.66 7.92
C ALA A 105 -10.88 20.44 7.04
N LEU A 106 -10.11 19.47 7.55
CA LEU A 106 -9.79 18.25 6.81
C LEU A 106 -11.05 17.44 6.53
N SER A 107 -11.93 17.28 7.53
CA SER A 107 -13.22 16.57 7.38
C SER A 107 -14.10 17.24 6.33
N HIS A 108 -14.19 18.56 6.36
CA HIS A 108 -14.92 19.35 5.36
C HIS A 108 -14.33 19.11 3.94
N ASN A 109 -13.03 19.28 3.79
CA ASN A 109 -12.38 19.15 2.48
C ASN A 109 -12.59 17.75 1.89
N ILE A 110 -12.53 16.72 2.72
CA ILE A 110 -12.78 15.34 2.26
C ILE A 110 -14.25 15.14 1.87
N ALA A 111 -15.19 15.66 2.66
CA ALA A 111 -16.61 15.58 2.33
C ALA A 111 -16.95 16.28 1.00
N GLU A 112 -16.35 17.43 0.73
CA GLU A 112 -16.54 18.16 -0.55
C GLU A 112 -15.95 17.40 -1.77
N LEU A 113 -14.98 16.52 -1.54
CA LEU A 113 -14.33 15.76 -2.61
C LEU A 113 -15.00 14.41 -2.88
N LEU A 114 -15.78 13.89 -1.94
CA LEU A 114 -16.41 12.59 -2.04
C LEU A 114 -17.85 12.69 -2.57
N PRO A 115 -18.30 11.72 -3.35
CA PRO A 115 -19.66 11.72 -3.89
C PRO A 115 -20.72 11.31 -2.85
N GLY A 116 -21.95 11.72 -3.11
CA GLY A 116 -23.12 11.30 -2.33
C GLY A 116 -23.10 11.88 -0.93
N ASP A 117 -23.41 11.03 0.07
CA ASP A 117 -23.46 11.36 1.49
C ASP A 117 -22.26 10.80 2.28
N LEU A 118 -21.14 10.49 1.60
CA LEU A 118 -19.85 10.15 2.23
C LEU A 118 -19.25 11.41 2.86
N SER A 119 -19.55 11.69 4.12
CA SER A 119 -19.26 12.99 4.73
C SER A 119 -18.68 12.95 6.14
N ILE A 120 -18.84 11.84 6.88
CA ILE A 120 -18.38 11.76 8.27
C ILE A 120 -17.08 11.00 8.37
N SER A 121 -16.01 11.72 8.69
CA SER A 121 -14.64 11.18 8.70
C SER A 121 -14.08 10.98 10.10
N TYR A 122 -13.20 9.98 10.22
CA TYR A 122 -12.34 9.76 11.38
C TYR A 122 -10.89 9.55 10.92
N PHE A 123 -9.92 10.13 11.63
CA PHE A 123 -8.51 10.16 11.23
C PHE A 123 -7.60 9.44 12.24
N PRO A 124 -7.43 8.11 12.15
CA PRO A 124 -6.41 7.37 12.90
C PRO A 124 -5.02 7.54 12.25
N ASN A 125 -4.01 6.82 12.79
CA ASN A 125 -2.62 7.02 12.42
C ASN A 125 -2.12 6.06 11.32
N SER A 126 -2.86 5.01 11.02
CA SER A 126 -2.48 4.01 10.02
C SER A 126 -3.68 3.45 9.26
N GLY A 127 -3.45 2.96 8.03
CA GLY A 127 -4.48 2.29 7.25
C GLY A 127 -5.06 1.05 7.96
N ALA A 128 -4.25 0.32 8.75
CA ALA A 128 -4.73 -0.81 9.53
C ALA A 128 -5.74 -0.37 10.61
N GLU A 129 -5.46 0.72 11.35
CA GLU A 129 -6.40 1.29 12.32
C GLU A 129 -7.67 1.81 11.65
N ALA A 130 -7.55 2.41 10.46
CA ALA A 130 -8.70 2.90 9.69
C ALA A 130 -9.59 1.73 9.24
N ASN A 131 -9.01 0.64 8.76
CA ASN A 131 -9.72 -0.58 8.39
C ASN A 131 -10.44 -1.20 9.61
N GLU A 132 -9.78 -1.30 10.75
CA GLU A 132 -10.41 -1.78 11.98
C GLU A 132 -11.55 -0.84 12.44
N GLY A 133 -11.41 0.47 12.27
CA GLY A 133 -12.46 1.44 12.55
C GLY A 133 -13.68 1.26 11.66
N ALA A 134 -13.48 1.07 10.35
CA ALA A 134 -14.53 0.80 9.38
C ALA A 134 -15.29 -0.50 9.71
N VAL A 135 -14.56 -1.58 10.01
CA VAL A 135 -15.14 -2.87 10.40
C VAL A 135 -15.96 -2.76 11.70
N LYS A 136 -15.43 -2.06 12.71
CA LYS A 136 -16.14 -1.81 13.97
C LYS A 136 -17.43 -1.02 13.74
N MET A 137 -17.41 -0.01 12.88
CA MET A 137 -18.60 0.78 12.54
C MET A 137 -19.65 -0.08 11.84
N ALA A 138 -19.25 -0.89 10.85
CA ALA A 138 -20.14 -1.80 10.15
C ALA A 138 -20.78 -2.84 11.09
N TYR A 139 -20.00 -3.40 12.02
CA TYR A 139 -20.51 -4.32 13.05
C TYR A 139 -21.51 -3.63 13.99
N LYS A 140 -21.17 -2.42 14.46
CA LYS A 140 -22.01 -1.62 15.33
C LYS A 140 -23.30 -1.14 14.65
N TYR A 141 -23.27 -0.88 13.35
CA TYR A 141 -24.47 -0.54 12.55
C TYR A 141 -25.56 -1.61 12.69
N HIS A 142 -25.17 -2.88 12.77
CA HIS A 142 -26.07 -4.01 13.01
C HIS A 142 -26.27 -4.36 14.50
N GLU A 143 -25.77 -3.49 15.40
CA GLU A 143 -25.91 -3.67 16.88
C GLU A 143 -25.36 -5.01 17.37
N GLY A 144 -24.35 -5.57 16.68
CA GLY A 144 -23.75 -6.87 17.01
C GLY A 144 -24.63 -8.08 16.74
N ARG A 145 -25.71 -7.93 15.99
CA ARG A 145 -26.63 -9.04 15.67
C ARG A 145 -26.22 -9.92 14.53
N ARG A 146 -25.22 -9.49 13.76
CA ARG A 146 -24.64 -10.21 12.63
C ARG A 146 -23.17 -10.53 12.92
N ASN A 147 -22.69 -11.69 12.50
CA ASN A 147 -21.38 -12.19 12.89
C ASN A 147 -20.41 -12.40 11.71
N THR A 148 -20.90 -12.32 10.48
CA THR A 148 -20.10 -12.68 9.30
C THR A 148 -19.59 -11.45 8.56
N ILE A 149 -18.29 -11.47 8.20
CA ILE A 149 -17.67 -10.51 7.28
C ILE A 149 -17.05 -11.26 6.10
N LEU A 150 -17.30 -10.76 4.89
CA LEU A 150 -16.72 -11.31 3.67
C LEU A 150 -15.47 -10.54 3.27
N ARG A 151 -14.45 -11.26 2.82
CA ARG A 151 -13.24 -10.70 2.22
C ARG A 151 -12.72 -11.56 1.06
N SER A 152 -11.93 -10.97 0.16
CA SER A 152 -11.27 -11.73 -0.89
C SER A 152 -10.10 -12.59 -0.37
N ASP A 153 -9.79 -13.68 -1.06
CA ASP A 153 -8.61 -14.52 -0.82
C ASP A 153 -7.32 -13.75 -1.08
N ILE A 154 -7.32 -12.86 -2.08
CA ILE A 154 -6.24 -11.92 -2.38
C ILE A 154 -6.66 -10.54 -1.88
N SER A 155 -6.14 -10.14 -0.73
CA SER A 155 -6.45 -8.83 -0.11
C SER A 155 -5.32 -8.38 0.80
N PHE A 156 -5.20 -7.06 1.02
CA PHE A 156 -4.26 -6.50 1.98
C PHE A 156 -4.88 -5.32 2.72
N HIS A 157 -5.28 -5.54 3.97
CA HIS A 157 -5.95 -4.54 4.81
C HIS A 157 -5.12 -4.10 6.02
N GLY A 158 -3.90 -4.62 6.17
CA GLY A 158 -2.98 -4.29 7.25
C GLY A 158 -2.41 -5.52 7.95
N LYS A 159 -1.60 -5.29 9.00
CA LYS A 159 -0.88 -6.33 9.73
C LYS A 159 -1.11 -6.29 11.25
N THR A 160 -2.05 -5.47 11.76
CA THR A 160 -2.55 -5.59 13.13
C THR A 160 -3.42 -6.84 13.26
N LEU A 161 -3.75 -7.30 14.45
CA LEU A 161 -4.49 -8.57 14.62
C LEU A 161 -5.82 -8.57 13.87
N GLY A 162 -6.61 -7.50 13.99
CA GLY A 162 -7.91 -7.37 13.31
C GLY A 162 -7.76 -7.21 11.81
N ALA A 163 -7.03 -6.19 11.35
CA ALA A 163 -6.81 -5.96 9.92
C ALA A 163 -6.01 -7.09 9.26
N GLY A 164 -5.07 -7.70 9.99
CA GLY A 164 -4.30 -8.85 9.53
C GLY A 164 -5.15 -10.10 9.30
N SER A 165 -6.22 -10.29 10.08
CA SER A 165 -7.17 -11.40 9.87
C SER A 165 -8.01 -11.22 8.59
N LEU A 166 -8.16 -9.98 8.11
CA LEU A 166 -8.82 -9.64 6.85
C LEU A 166 -7.84 -9.60 5.66
N THR A 167 -6.53 -9.72 5.89
CA THR A 167 -5.51 -9.79 4.86
C THR A 167 -5.32 -11.23 4.36
N GLY A 168 -5.42 -11.44 3.06
CA GLY A 168 -5.35 -12.72 2.39
C GLY A 168 -4.02 -12.97 1.67
N SER A 169 -2.86 -12.64 2.26
CA SER A 169 -1.58 -12.93 1.64
C SER A 169 -0.96 -14.23 2.12
N SER A 170 -0.29 -14.95 1.22
CA SER A 170 0.40 -16.20 1.53
C SER A 170 1.59 -16.04 2.50
N GLU A 171 2.12 -14.84 2.64
CA GLU A 171 3.23 -14.57 3.58
C GLU A 171 2.76 -14.39 5.04
N ASN A 172 1.47 -14.31 5.30
CA ASN A 172 0.92 -14.36 6.65
C ASN A 172 0.81 -15.82 7.14
N SER A 173 1.89 -16.58 6.99
CA SER A 173 1.92 -18.00 7.33
C SER A 173 1.79 -18.29 8.82
N PHE A 174 2.05 -17.29 9.68
CA PHE A 174 1.80 -17.43 11.10
C PHE A 174 0.34 -17.08 11.42
N ARG A 175 -0.40 -18.06 11.88
CA ARG A 175 -1.84 -17.92 12.19
C ARG A 175 -2.02 -17.32 13.58
N PHE A 176 -2.09 -16.00 13.64
CA PHE A 176 -2.58 -15.33 14.83
C PHE A 176 -4.08 -15.58 15.01
N PRO A 177 -4.60 -15.52 16.26
CA PRO A 177 -6.03 -15.43 16.47
C PRO A 177 -6.61 -14.22 15.74
N GLY A 178 -7.56 -14.45 14.85
CA GLY A 178 -8.20 -13.40 14.05
C GLY A 178 -9.58 -13.03 14.52
N LEU A 179 -10.23 -12.13 13.81
CA LEU A 179 -11.65 -11.83 13.99
C LEU A 179 -12.48 -13.10 13.69
N PRO A 180 -13.51 -13.40 14.49
CA PRO A 180 -14.43 -14.47 14.17
C PRO A 180 -15.30 -14.13 12.95
N GLY A 181 -15.91 -15.15 12.36
CA GLY A 181 -16.92 -14.97 11.31
C GLY A 181 -16.39 -14.50 9.95
N ILE A 182 -15.08 -14.63 9.68
CA ILE A 182 -14.53 -14.28 8.38
C ILE A 182 -14.85 -15.39 7.37
N VAL A 183 -15.51 -15.01 6.27
CA VAL A 183 -15.75 -15.87 5.10
C VAL A 183 -14.93 -15.34 3.91
N VAL A 184 -14.19 -16.23 3.27
CA VAL A 184 -13.27 -15.91 2.19
C VAL A 184 -13.87 -16.32 0.86
N HIS A 185 -13.83 -15.42 -0.13
CA HIS A 185 -14.19 -15.72 -1.52
C HIS A 185 -13.03 -15.41 -2.47
N PRO A 186 -12.98 -16.02 -3.68
CA PRO A 186 -12.00 -15.64 -4.69
C PRO A 186 -12.15 -14.17 -5.12
N TYR A 187 -11.02 -13.48 -5.37
CA TYR A 187 -11.03 -12.09 -5.81
C TYR A 187 -11.68 -11.97 -7.21
N GLY A 188 -12.64 -11.08 -7.34
CA GLY A 188 -13.36 -10.83 -8.60
C GLY A 188 -14.40 -11.90 -8.95
N ASP A 189 -14.78 -12.77 -8.03
CA ASP A 189 -15.82 -13.79 -8.25
C ASP A 189 -17.13 -13.38 -7.55
N ILE A 190 -17.98 -12.67 -8.27
CA ILE A 190 -19.29 -12.22 -7.77
C ILE A 190 -20.26 -13.37 -7.49
N ALA A 191 -20.11 -14.51 -8.19
CA ALA A 191 -20.94 -15.68 -7.95
C ALA A 191 -20.59 -16.32 -6.60
N ALA A 192 -19.31 -16.39 -6.26
CA ALA A 192 -18.86 -16.85 -4.95
C ALA A 192 -19.33 -15.92 -3.81
N VAL A 193 -19.31 -14.58 -4.03
CA VAL A 193 -19.88 -13.63 -3.06
C VAL A 193 -21.35 -13.89 -2.83
N ARG A 194 -22.14 -14.06 -3.88
CA ARG A 194 -23.58 -14.38 -3.78
C ARG A 194 -23.80 -15.68 -3.01
N ALA A 195 -23.06 -16.75 -3.34
CA ALA A 195 -23.15 -18.03 -2.64
C ALA A 195 -22.80 -17.91 -1.15
N ALA A 196 -21.79 -17.10 -0.80
CA ALA A 196 -21.40 -16.85 0.58
C ALA A 196 -22.49 -16.10 1.37
N ILE A 197 -23.16 -15.10 0.76
CA ILE A 197 -24.30 -14.40 1.36
C ILE A 197 -25.45 -15.37 1.63
N GLU A 198 -25.79 -16.21 0.67
CA GLU A 198 -26.88 -17.21 0.83
C GLU A 198 -26.53 -18.26 1.89
N ALA A 199 -25.28 -18.72 1.93
CA ALA A 199 -24.80 -19.67 2.95
C ALA A 199 -24.81 -19.08 4.38
N ALA A 200 -24.73 -17.76 4.51
CA ALA A 200 -24.77 -17.04 5.78
C ALA A 200 -26.18 -16.65 6.22
N ARG A 201 -27.25 -17.20 5.58
CA ARG A 201 -28.62 -16.98 6.06
C ARG A 201 -28.89 -17.82 7.29
N THR A 202 -29.48 -17.18 8.28
CA THR A 202 -30.00 -17.85 9.47
C THR A 202 -31.29 -18.63 9.15
N PRO A 203 -31.74 -19.56 9.99
CA PRO A 203 -32.94 -20.35 9.73
C PRO A 203 -34.23 -19.54 9.52
N ASP A 204 -34.30 -18.31 10.05
CA ASP A 204 -35.41 -17.38 9.83
C ASP A 204 -35.30 -16.55 8.54
N GLY A 205 -34.24 -16.81 7.71
CA GLY A 205 -34.00 -16.15 6.46
C GLY A 205 -33.22 -14.83 6.56
N THR A 206 -32.86 -14.39 7.78
CA THR A 206 -32.07 -13.17 7.99
C THR A 206 -30.62 -13.36 7.48
N CYS A 207 -30.04 -12.36 6.82
CA CYS A 207 -28.65 -12.39 6.43
C CYS A 207 -27.73 -12.10 7.61
N ASP A 208 -26.79 -13.01 7.92
CA ASP A 208 -25.82 -12.84 9.02
C ASP A 208 -24.55 -12.04 8.61
N VAL A 209 -24.46 -11.61 7.35
CA VAL A 209 -23.33 -10.81 6.88
C VAL A 209 -23.52 -9.35 7.29
N TYR A 210 -22.57 -8.80 8.07
CA TYR A 210 -22.59 -7.39 8.44
C TYR A 210 -21.82 -6.49 7.49
N ALA A 211 -20.76 -7.02 6.84
CA ALA A 211 -19.94 -6.25 5.89
C ALA A 211 -19.31 -7.12 4.83
N ILE A 212 -19.05 -6.51 3.68
CA ILE A 212 -18.11 -6.98 2.66
C ILE A 212 -16.99 -5.96 2.55
N MET A 213 -15.76 -6.42 2.75
CA MET A 213 -14.56 -5.60 2.60
C MET A 213 -13.86 -5.92 1.29
N ALA A 214 -13.69 -4.91 0.43
CA ALA A 214 -13.14 -5.09 -0.91
C ALA A 214 -12.14 -3.99 -1.27
N GLU A 215 -11.12 -4.38 -2.03
CA GLU A 215 -10.26 -3.46 -2.80
C GLU A 215 -10.83 -3.42 -4.24
N PRO A 216 -11.44 -2.31 -4.71
CA PRO A 216 -11.96 -2.23 -6.09
C PRO A 216 -10.88 -2.48 -7.14
N PHE A 217 -9.65 -2.03 -6.84
CA PHE A 217 -8.42 -2.43 -7.49
C PHE A 217 -7.44 -2.91 -6.42
N SER A 218 -7.02 -4.16 -6.53
CA SER A 218 -6.03 -4.72 -5.59
C SER A 218 -4.61 -4.32 -6.01
N ALA A 219 -4.02 -3.42 -5.25
CA ALA A 219 -2.64 -2.98 -5.46
C ALA A 219 -1.60 -4.08 -5.20
N SER A 220 -1.99 -5.12 -4.48
CA SER A 220 -1.10 -6.25 -4.18
C SER A 220 -1.05 -7.29 -5.29
N SER A 221 -2.13 -7.45 -6.07
CA SER A 221 -2.24 -8.40 -7.18
C SER A 221 -2.33 -7.76 -8.55
N MET A 222 -2.48 -6.43 -8.63
CA MET A 222 -2.72 -5.68 -9.86
C MET A 222 -3.94 -6.19 -10.62
N ARG A 223 -4.96 -6.62 -9.90
CA ARG A 223 -6.26 -7.04 -10.43
C ARG A 223 -7.33 -6.02 -10.05
N CYS A 224 -8.36 -5.92 -10.86
CA CYS A 224 -9.55 -5.14 -10.58
C CYS A 224 -10.79 -6.02 -10.68
N TRP A 225 -11.82 -5.65 -9.96
CA TRP A 225 -13.17 -6.11 -10.24
C TRP A 225 -13.63 -5.55 -11.58
N THR A 226 -14.48 -6.27 -12.31
CA THR A 226 -15.13 -5.67 -13.47
C THR A 226 -16.15 -4.62 -13.02
N GLU A 227 -16.47 -3.67 -13.89
CA GLU A 227 -17.50 -2.67 -13.63
C GLU A 227 -18.85 -3.30 -13.25
N ASN A 228 -19.28 -4.29 -14.02
CA ASN A 228 -20.53 -5.00 -13.76
C ASN A 228 -20.53 -5.70 -12.40
N ASP A 229 -19.40 -6.31 -12.00
CA ASP A 229 -19.30 -6.99 -10.72
C ASP A 229 -19.30 -6.01 -9.55
N LEU A 230 -18.72 -4.81 -9.71
CA LEU A 230 -18.77 -3.76 -8.69
C LEU A 230 -20.19 -3.25 -8.45
N TYR A 231 -20.96 -3.01 -9.51
CA TYR A 231 -22.37 -2.65 -9.38
C TYR A 231 -23.21 -3.79 -8.81
N GLU A 232 -22.93 -5.03 -9.20
CA GLU A 232 -23.62 -6.18 -8.63
C GLU A 232 -23.27 -6.37 -7.15
N LEU A 233 -22.01 -6.13 -6.76
CA LEU A 233 -21.58 -6.14 -5.36
C LEU A 233 -22.35 -5.09 -4.54
N ARG A 234 -22.52 -3.87 -5.05
CA ARG A 234 -23.31 -2.83 -4.41
C ARG A 234 -24.78 -3.27 -4.28
N ARG A 235 -25.35 -3.79 -5.37
CA ARG A 235 -26.76 -4.27 -5.39
C ARG A 235 -26.98 -5.41 -4.39
N LEU A 236 -26.05 -6.33 -4.26
CA LEU A 236 -26.13 -7.42 -3.26
C LEU A 236 -26.08 -6.87 -1.84
N CYS A 237 -25.23 -5.88 -1.59
CA CYS A 237 -25.15 -5.21 -0.29
C CYS A 237 -26.46 -4.50 0.05
N ASP A 238 -27.03 -3.73 -0.89
CA ASP A 238 -28.30 -3.02 -0.70
C ASP A 238 -29.46 -3.97 -0.41
N ALA A 239 -29.56 -5.05 -1.21
CA ALA A 239 -30.66 -6.02 -1.07
C ALA A 239 -30.62 -6.81 0.25
N ASN A 240 -29.49 -6.88 0.93
CA ASN A 240 -29.30 -7.65 2.17
C ASN A 240 -28.92 -6.80 3.38
N ASP A 241 -28.96 -5.46 3.27
CA ASP A 241 -28.52 -4.51 4.31
C ASP A 241 -27.11 -4.86 4.82
N ILE A 242 -26.15 -5.05 3.88
CA ILE A 242 -24.73 -5.35 4.16
C ILE A 242 -23.91 -4.08 3.93
N MET A 243 -22.99 -3.75 4.86
CA MET A 243 -22.10 -2.61 4.69
C MET A 243 -21.03 -2.93 3.67
N LEU A 244 -20.93 -2.14 2.59
CA LEU A 244 -19.86 -2.20 1.62
C LEU A 244 -18.71 -1.29 2.06
N ILE A 245 -17.56 -1.89 2.37
CA ILE A 245 -16.35 -1.17 2.74
C ILE A 245 -15.37 -1.24 1.56
N PHE A 246 -15.01 -0.08 1.00
CA PHE A 246 -13.92 -0.02 0.02
C PHE A 246 -12.63 0.41 0.70
N ASP A 247 -11.62 -0.46 0.62
CA ASP A 247 -10.25 -0.13 1.00
C ASP A 247 -9.50 0.43 -0.20
N GLU A 248 -9.30 1.74 -0.18
CA GLU A 248 -8.52 2.47 -1.17
C GLU A 248 -7.27 3.13 -0.55
N VAL A 249 -6.73 2.49 0.47
CA VAL A 249 -5.51 2.93 1.15
C VAL A 249 -4.35 3.11 0.16
N TYR A 250 -4.27 2.29 -0.88
CA TYR A 250 -3.21 2.39 -1.88
C TYR A 250 -3.64 3.16 -3.14
N THR A 251 -4.85 2.96 -3.59
CA THR A 251 -5.37 3.41 -4.90
C THR A 251 -5.86 4.84 -4.89
N GLY A 252 -6.11 5.40 -3.74
CA GLY A 252 -6.59 6.75 -3.56
C GLY A 252 -5.58 7.86 -3.88
N TRP A 253 -6.05 9.08 -3.78
CA TRP A 253 -5.28 10.32 -3.94
C TRP A 253 -4.66 10.47 -5.34
N GLY A 254 -5.45 10.13 -6.36
CA GLY A 254 -5.07 10.32 -7.76
C GLY A 254 -4.24 9.22 -8.39
N LYS A 255 -3.68 8.27 -7.61
CA LYS A 255 -2.73 7.25 -8.09
C LYS A 255 -3.20 6.48 -9.32
N THR A 256 -4.48 6.20 -9.42
CA THR A 256 -5.08 5.37 -10.48
C THR A 256 -5.69 6.16 -11.63
N GLY A 257 -5.56 7.50 -11.64
CA GLY A 257 -6.17 8.36 -12.66
C GLY A 257 -7.57 8.88 -12.30
N SER A 258 -8.07 8.55 -11.11
CA SER A 258 -9.23 9.12 -10.44
C SER A 258 -8.84 9.49 -9.02
N LEU A 259 -9.55 10.36 -8.32
CA LEU A 259 -9.22 10.70 -6.93
C LEU A 259 -9.21 9.45 -6.05
N PHE A 260 -10.26 8.64 -6.13
CA PHE A 260 -10.33 7.25 -5.66
C PHE A 260 -10.74 6.36 -6.83
N TYR A 261 -10.34 5.09 -6.82
CA TYR A 261 -10.56 4.18 -7.95
C TYR A 261 -12.04 3.99 -8.24
N PHE A 262 -12.88 3.84 -7.20
CA PHE A 262 -14.32 3.64 -7.36
C PHE A 262 -15.02 4.82 -8.06
N MET A 263 -14.48 6.04 -7.94
CA MET A 263 -15.07 7.27 -8.52
C MET A 263 -15.02 7.31 -10.06
N ARG A 264 -14.41 6.34 -10.71
CA ARG A 264 -14.50 6.17 -12.18
C ARG A 264 -15.81 5.55 -12.63
N TYR A 265 -16.61 5.03 -11.71
CA TYR A 265 -17.89 4.39 -11.95
C TYR A 265 -19.02 5.25 -11.39
N PRO A 266 -19.83 5.88 -12.25
CA PRO A 266 -20.93 6.73 -11.79
C PRO A 266 -21.87 5.99 -10.84
N ASP A 267 -22.34 6.68 -9.79
CA ASP A 267 -23.30 6.16 -8.81
C ASP A 267 -22.85 4.92 -8.01
N LEU A 268 -21.63 4.46 -8.18
CA LEU A 268 -21.05 3.42 -7.33
C LEU A 268 -20.58 4.04 -6.00
N LEU A 269 -21.28 3.79 -4.90
CA LEU A 269 -20.95 4.34 -3.59
C LEU A 269 -20.73 3.21 -2.57
N PRO A 270 -19.57 3.19 -1.87
CA PRO A 270 -19.43 2.37 -0.67
C PRO A 270 -20.21 3.00 0.50
N ASP A 271 -20.49 2.20 1.52
CA ASP A 271 -21.02 2.71 2.79
C ASP A 271 -19.91 3.32 3.64
N ILE A 272 -18.70 2.78 3.54
CA ILE A 272 -17.50 3.28 4.21
C ILE A 272 -16.31 3.20 3.22
N LEU A 273 -15.62 4.32 3.06
CA LEU A 273 -14.38 4.42 2.29
C LEU A 273 -13.19 4.53 3.25
N VAL A 274 -12.16 3.70 3.04
CA VAL A 274 -10.91 3.71 3.82
C VAL A 274 -9.76 4.20 2.96
N TYR A 275 -8.93 5.10 3.51
CA TYR A 275 -7.78 5.70 2.81
C TYR A 275 -6.65 6.04 3.78
N SER A 276 -5.40 6.17 3.26
CA SER A 276 -4.20 6.48 4.03
C SER A 276 -3.06 6.92 3.10
N LYS A 277 -1.86 6.48 3.37
CA LYS A 277 -0.64 6.65 2.54
C LYS A 277 -0.43 8.09 2.08
N SER A 278 -0.80 8.42 0.84
CA SER A 278 -0.58 9.75 0.28
C SER A 278 -1.43 10.85 0.91
N LEU A 279 -2.43 10.53 1.73
CA LEU A 279 -3.09 11.51 2.61
C LEU A 279 -2.07 12.27 3.46
N GLY A 280 -1.03 11.58 3.94
CA GLY A 280 0.02 12.17 4.75
C GLY A 280 1.12 12.90 3.98
N GLY A 281 1.01 13.03 2.64
CA GLY A 281 1.98 13.75 1.82
C GLY A 281 3.43 13.28 1.94
N GLY A 282 3.66 12.03 2.36
CA GLY A 282 4.98 11.46 2.61
C GLY A 282 5.64 11.93 3.91
N LYS A 283 4.93 12.67 4.78
CA LYS A 283 5.46 13.24 6.02
C LYS A 283 4.64 12.92 7.27
N ALA A 284 3.36 12.64 7.12
CA ALA A 284 2.44 12.42 8.22
C ALA A 284 2.03 10.95 8.35
N SER A 285 1.98 10.45 9.58
CA SER A 285 1.37 9.17 9.93
C SER A 285 -0.12 9.38 10.17
N ILE A 286 -0.89 9.46 9.10
CA ILE A 286 -2.32 9.70 9.13
C ILE A 286 -3.06 8.78 8.14
N ALA A 287 -4.23 8.33 8.55
CA ALA A 287 -5.18 7.62 7.73
C ALA A 287 -6.57 8.20 7.95
N GLY A 288 -7.55 7.73 7.19
CA GLY A 288 -8.94 8.08 7.42
C GLY A 288 -9.87 6.98 6.96
N TYR A 289 -11.05 6.98 7.52
CA TYR A 289 -12.21 6.39 6.90
C TYR A 289 -13.35 7.38 6.94
N THR A 290 -14.13 7.40 5.86
CA THR A 290 -15.31 8.25 5.73
C THR A 290 -16.52 7.36 5.51
N ALA A 291 -17.52 7.55 6.35
CA ALA A 291 -18.79 6.84 6.25
C ALA A 291 -19.87 7.75 5.68
N ARG A 292 -20.88 7.14 5.08
CA ARG A 292 -22.13 7.82 4.75
C ARG A 292 -22.76 8.34 6.04
N GLU A 293 -23.34 9.53 5.97
CA GLU A 293 -23.97 10.16 7.13
C GLU A 293 -25.04 9.25 7.78
N THR A 294 -25.83 8.58 6.96
CA THR A 294 -26.87 7.64 7.41
C THR A 294 -26.27 6.45 8.16
N VAL A 295 -25.11 5.94 7.74
CA VAL A 295 -24.39 4.84 8.42
C VAL A 295 -23.83 5.31 9.76
N PHE A 296 -23.14 6.44 9.77
CA PHE A 296 -22.58 7.01 10.99
C PHE A 296 -23.66 7.27 12.04
N ARG A 297 -24.77 7.93 11.67
CA ARG A 297 -25.87 8.24 12.60
C ARG A 297 -26.47 6.99 13.25
N LYS A 298 -26.61 5.92 12.48
CA LYS A 298 -27.12 4.66 13.03
C LYS A 298 -26.10 3.96 13.94
N ALA A 299 -24.81 4.03 13.59
CA ALA A 299 -23.76 3.32 14.33
C ALA A 299 -23.25 4.09 15.57
N TYR A 300 -22.96 5.39 15.46
CA TYR A 300 -22.16 6.14 16.44
C TYR A 300 -22.73 7.48 16.89
N ASP A 301 -23.96 7.84 16.58
CA ASP A 301 -24.53 9.17 16.90
C ASP A 301 -25.13 9.28 18.34
N ARG A 302 -24.80 8.35 19.22
CA ARG A 302 -25.22 8.41 20.62
C ARG A 302 -24.04 8.89 21.48
N LEU A 303 -24.35 9.65 22.54
CA LEU A 303 -23.33 10.11 23.50
C LEU A 303 -22.47 8.98 24.08
N SER A 304 -23.07 7.80 24.29
CA SER A 304 -22.40 6.60 24.77
C SER A 304 -21.38 6.03 23.77
N ASP A 305 -21.48 6.39 22.50
CA ASP A 305 -20.72 5.79 21.41
C ASP A 305 -19.49 6.63 21.00
N VAL A 306 -19.38 7.87 21.48
CA VAL A 306 -18.37 8.87 21.07
C VAL A 306 -16.92 8.36 21.15
N ILE A 307 -16.63 7.48 22.09
CA ILE A 307 -15.27 6.97 22.34
C ILE A 307 -15.10 5.47 22.02
N LEU A 308 -16.10 4.83 21.37
CA LEU A 308 -16.00 3.40 21.04
C LEU A 308 -14.86 3.06 20.08
N HIS A 309 -14.49 4.00 19.20
CA HIS A 309 -13.30 3.89 18.39
C HIS A 309 -12.49 5.17 18.53
N SER A 310 -11.34 5.08 19.18
CA SER A 310 -10.45 6.23 19.40
C SER A 310 -8.99 5.79 19.55
N THR A 311 -8.09 6.68 19.15
CA THR A 311 -6.66 6.60 19.45
C THR A 311 -6.21 7.88 20.15
N THR A 312 -5.11 7.81 20.92
CA THR A 312 -4.58 9.01 21.58
C THR A 312 -4.18 10.09 20.56
N TYR A 313 -3.66 9.68 19.42
CA TYR A 313 -3.15 10.58 18.37
C TYR A 313 -4.19 10.89 17.27
N TYR A 314 -5.46 10.61 17.52
CA TYR A 314 -6.53 11.02 16.60
C TYR A 314 -6.50 12.52 16.36
N GLY A 315 -6.46 12.91 15.09
CA GLY A 315 -6.47 14.31 14.70
C GLY A 315 -5.27 15.11 15.24
N PHE A 316 -4.11 14.48 15.37
CA PHE A 316 -2.87 15.12 15.80
C PHE A 316 -2.58 16.35 14.93
N GLY A 317 -2.22 17.48 15.52
CA GLY A 317 -2.27 18.80 14.88
C GLY A 317 -1.39 18.91 13.65
N GLU A 318 -0.09 18.64 13.78
CA GLU A 318 0.86 18.73 12.67
C GLU A 318 0.56 17.72 11.56
N GLU A 319 0.14 16.50 11.92
CA GLU A 319 -0.26 15.47 10.97
C GLU A 319 -1.49 15.89 10.16
N THR A 320 -2.48 16.49 10.84
CA THR A 320 -3.72 16.96 10.19
C THR A 320 -3.45 18.16 9.27
N VAL A 321 -2.61 19.11 9.69
CA VAL A 321 -2.19 20.25 8.84
C VAL A 321 -1.44 19.76 7.62
N THR A 322 -0.59 18.76 7.78
CA THR A 322 0.12 18.11 6.67
C THR A 322 -0.86 17.49 5.68
N ALA A 323 -1.89 16.79 6.19
CA ALA A 323 -2.90 16.17 5.35
C ALA A 323 -3.76 17.19 4.60
N ILE A 324 -4.13 18.31 5.24
CA ILE A 324 -4.87 19.40 4.56
C ILE A 324 -4.06 19.88 3.35
N GLU A 325 -2.78 20.19 3.54
CA GLU A 325 -1.93 20.69 2.47
C GLU A 325 -1.72 19.63 1.38
N ALA A 326 -1.54 18.35 1.77
CA ALA A 326 -1.43 17.26 0.81
C ALA A 326 -2.70 17.11 -0.05
N VAL A 327 -3.88 17.17 0.54
CA VAL A 327 -5.17 17.13 -0.19
C VAL A 327 -5.31 18.32 -1.12
N ASN A 328 -4.97 19.52 -0.69
CA ASN A 328 -5.03 20.72 -1.53
C ASN A 328 -4.12 20.57 -2.77
N ILE A 329 -2.90 20.07 -2.60
CA ILE A 329 -1.97 19.82 -3.71
C ILE A 329 -2.55 18.78 -4.69
N VAL A 330 -3.16 17.70 -4.19
CA VAL A 330 -3.79 16.68 -5.06
C VAL A 330 -4.83 17.29 -6.00
N VAL A 331 -5.63 18.23 -5.48
CA VAL A 331 -6.69 18.92 -6.24
C VAL A 331 -6.11 19.99 -7.18
N GLU A 332 -5.30 20.88 -6.65
CA GLU A 332 -4.76 22.04 -7.39
C GLU A 332 -3.84 21.60 -8.54
N ASP A 333 -3.06 20.55 -8.34
CA ASP A 333 -2.13 20.01 -9.32
C ASP A 333 -2.74 18.91 -10.21
N ASP A 334 -4.04 18.63 -10.07
CA ASP A 334 -4.78 17.57 -10.79
C ASP A 334 -4.02 16.24 -10.85
N TYR A 335 -3.79 15.65 -9.68
CA TYR A 335 -3.06 14.38 -9.59
C TYR A 335 -3.69 13.23 -10.39
N PRO A 336 -5.04 13.13 -10.49
CA PRO A 336 -5.65 12.20 -11.42
C PRO A 336 -5.18 12.37 -12.88
N ALA A 337 -5.07 13.61 -13.37
CA ALA A 337 -4.58 13.87 -14.73
C ALA A 337 -3.09 13.51 -14.88
N ARG A 338 -2.26 13.81 -13.87
CA ARG A 338 -0.84 13.40 -13.85
C ARG A 338 -0.69 11.88 -13.91
N ALA A 339 -1.48 11.13 -13.15
CA ALA A 339 -1.44 9.68 -13.20
C ALA A 339 -1.83 9.14 -14.58
N ARG A 340 -2.84 9.74 -15.25
CA ARG A 340 -3.19 9.40 -16.64
C ARG A 340 -2.09 9.73 -17.65
N GLN A 341 -1.32 10.81 -17.42
CA GLN A 341 -0.15 11.14 -18.24
C GLN A 341 0.96 10.09 -18.07
N ILE A 342 1.27 9.70 -16.82
CA ILE A 342 2.22 8.63 -16.50
C ILE A 342 1.80 7.32 -17.19
N GLU A 343 0.51 6.97 -17.13
CA GLU A 343 -0.04 5.78 -17.75
C GLU A 343 0.22 5.73 -19.27
N ARG A 344 0.10 6.86 -19.97
CA ARG A 344 0.32 6.94 -21.43
C ARG A 344 1.75 6.60 -21.83
N ILE A 345 2.72 6.75 -20.94
CA ILE A 345 4.13 6.42 -21.19
C ILE A 345 4.44 5.03 -20.62
N LEU A 346 4.13 4.83 -19.35
CA LEU A 346 4.50 3.64 -18.60
C LEU A 346 3.77 2.38 -19.11
N GLY A 347 2.47 2.46 -19.35
CA GLY A 347 1.68 1.33 -19.81
C GLY A 347 2.17 0.74 -21.14
N PRO A 348 2.20 1.53 -22.24
CA PRO A 348 2.73 1.08 -23.51
C PRO A 348 4.20 0.64 -23.44
N GLY A 349 5.04 1.35 -22.67
CA GLY A 349 6.44 1.00 -22.46
C GLY A 349 6.60 -0.40 -21.85
N LEU A 350 5.87 -0.69 -20.77
CA LEU A 350 5.89 -2.01 -20.13
C LEU A 350 5.32 -3.10 -21.03
N GLN A 351 4.26 -2.82 -21.81
CA GLN A 351 3.72 -3.77 -22.79
C GLN A 351 4.74 -4.08 -23.89
N ASN A 352 5.53 -3.10 -24.34
CA ASN A 352 6.58 -3.32 -25.32
C ASN A 352 7.72 -4.18 -24.73
N ILE A 353 8.06 -3.98 -23.45
CA ILE A 353 9.03 -4.82 -22.73
C ILE A 353 8.51 -6.26 -22.64
N HIS A 354 7.24 -6.48 -22.32
CA HIS A 354 6.63 -7.81 -22.32
C HIS A 354 6.76 -8.48 -23.70
N LYS A 355 6.46 -7.77 -24.80
CA LYS A 355 6.59 -8.30 -26.16
C LYS A 355 8.04 -8.65 -26.54
N ARG A 356 9.02 -7.90 -26.03
CA ARG A 356 10.46 -8.15 -26.30
C ARG A 356 11.05 -9.28 -25.46
N HIS A 357 10.50 -9.51 -24.27
CA HIS A 357 11.00 -10.50 -23.31
C HIS A 357 9.90 -11.49 -22.88
N PRO A 358 9.18 -12.15 -23.82
CA PRO A 358 8.04 -13.01 -23.47
C PRO A 358 8.42 -14.22 -22.61
N ASP A 359 9.67 -14.67 -22.70
CA ASP A 359 10.18 -15.79 -21.90
C ASP A 359 10.42 -15.43 -20.41
N VAL A 360 10.45 -14.13 -20.09
CA VAL A 360 10.74 -13.61 -18.75
C VAL A 360 9.57 -12.86 -18.15
N VAL A 361 8.90 -12.06 -18.97
CA VAL A 361 7.73 -11.25 -18.56
C VAL A 361 6.47 -11.99 -18.99
N GLY A 362 5.78 -12.61 -18.03
CA GLY A 362 4.57 -13.35 -18.31
C GLY A 362 3.34 -12.46 -18.49
N ARG A 363 3.28 -11.35 -17.77
CA ARG A 363 2.14 -10.41 -17.79
C ARG A 363 2.55 -9.04 -17.30
N VAL A 364 1.89 -8.01 -17.81
CA VAL A 364 1.92 -6.65 -17.28
C VAL A 364 0.49 -6.21 -17.01
N SER A 365 0.22 -5.64 -15.86
CA SER A 365 -1.11 -5.18 -15.46
C SER A 365 -0.99 -3.96 -14.57
N GLY A 366 -1.90 -3.00 -14.72
CA GLY A 366 -1.89 -1.79 -13.92
C GLY A 366 -2.85 -0.73 -14.44
N VAL A 367 -2.86 0.42 -13.76
CA VAL A 367 -3.68 1.57 -14.08
C VAL A 367 -3.06 2.83 -13.51
N GLY A 368 -3.14 3.94 -14.23
CA GLY A 368 -2.56 5.21 -13.81
C GLY A 368 -1.04 5.10 -13.59
N ALA A 369 -0.61 5.45 -12.40
CA ALA A 369 0.79 5.34 -11.98
C ALA A 369 1.07 4.10 -11.11
N LEU A 370 0.26 3.05 -11.22
CA LEU A 370 0.39 1.81 -10.44
C LEU A 370 0.38 0.60 -11.37
N TRP A 371 1.54 -0.05 -11.53
CA TRP A 371 1.75 -1.16 -12.43
C TRP A 371 2.50 -2.32 -11.79
N GLY A 372 2.21 -3.53 -12.25
CA GLY A 372 2.93 -4.76 -11.90
C GLY A 372 3.51 -5.42 -13.14
N VAL A 373 4.78 -5.79 -13.05
CA VAL A 373 5.47 -6.62 -14.04
C VAL A 373 5.63 -8.01 -13.44
N PHE A 374 4.91 -8.98 -13.98
CA PHE A 374 4.88 -10.35 -13.50
C PHE A 374 5.98 -11.13 -14.17
N LEU A 375 7.05 -11.37 -13.42
CA LEU A 375 8.23 -12.05 -13.89
C LEU A 375 8.08 -13.55 -13.66
N GLY A 376 8.40 -14.31 -14.67
CA GLY A 376 8.39 -15.78 -14.64
C GLY A 376 9.45 -16.31 -15.58
N GLY A 377 9.59 -17.60 -15.63
CA GLY A 377 10.45 -18.26 -16.61
C GLY A 377 9.83 -19.58 -17.00
N GLY A 378 10.08 -20.02 -18.23
CA GLY A 378 9.75 -21.37 -18.63
C GLY A 378 10.38 -22.43 -17.71
N PRO A 379 9.99 -23.71 -17.84
CA PRO A 379 10.45 -24.79 -16.95
C PRO A 379 11.97 -24.84 -16.74
N LYS A 380 12.74 -24.59 -17.79
CA LYS A 380 14.22 -24.59 -17.74
C LYS A 380 14.81 -23.54 -16.81
N VAL A 381 14.16 -22.36 -16.70
CA VAL A 381 14.61 -21.28 -15.83
C VAL A 381 14.23 -21.55 -14.39
N LEU A 382 13.06 -22.12 -14.17
CA LEU A 382 12.60 -22.55 -12.86
C LEU A 382 13.50 -23.67 -12.32
N ASP A 383 13.96 -24.59 -13.18
CA ASP A 383 14.93 -25.63 -12.80
C ASP A 383 16.30 -25.05 -12.45
N LEU A 384 16.74 -24.00 -13.16
CA LEU A 384 17.97 -23.30 -12.82
C LEU A 384 17.87 -22.59 -11.47
N ALA A 385 16.76 -21.89 -11.20
CA ALA A 385 16.52 -21.25 -9.92
C ALA A 385 16.49 -22.26 -8.76
N ALA A 386 15.87 -23.42 -8.97
CA ALA A 386 15.87 -24.53 -7.99
C ALA A 386 17.27 -25.09 -7.72
N LYS A 387 18.12 -25.23 -8.74
CA LYS A 387 19.52 -25.66 -8.58
C LYS A 387 20.38 -24.66 -7.83
N LEU A 388 20.13 -23.36 -8.02
CA LEU A 388 20.88 -22.28 -7.37
C LEU A 388 20.45 -22.03 -5.91
N ALA A 389 19.26 -22.48 -5.52
CA ALA A 389 18.72 -22.35 -4.17
C ALA A 389 18.03 -23.64 -3.69
N PRO A 390 18.79 -24.75 -3.51
CA PRO A 390 18.23 -26.08 -3.27
C PRO A 390 17.41 -26.20 -1.96
N GLY A 391 17.67 -25.36 -0.96
CA GLY A 391 16.91 -25.34 0.31
C GLY A 391 15.48 -24.80 0.18
N PHE A 392 15.09 -24.28 -0.99
CA PHE A 392 13.78 -23.65 -1.24
C PHE A 392 13.04 -24.28 -2.44
N SER A 393 13.45 -25.47 -2.86
CA SER A 393 12.99 -26.10 -4.11
C SER A 393 11.51 -26.55 -4.12
N GLY A 394 10.82 -26.52 -2.98
CA GLY A 394 9.44 -27.01 -2.85
C GLY A 394 8.34 -25.96 -3.05
N ASP A 395 8.66 -24.67 -3.01
CA ASP A 395 7.67 -23.58 -3.13
C ASP A 395 7.68 -22.96 -4.53
N PRO A 396 6.61 -23.12 -5.33
CA PRO A 396 6.51 -22.48 -6.64
C PRO A 396 6.59 -20.96 -6.59
N GLN A 397 6.07 -20.35 -5.52
CA GLN A 397 6.10 -18.89 -5.31
C GLN A 397 7.52 -18.39 -5.02
N PHE A 398 8.34 -19.18 -4.35
CA PHE A 398 9.74 -18.84 -4.09
C PHE A 398 10.54 -18.63 -5.38
N ARG A 399 10.26 -19.43 -6.41
CA ARG A 399 10.95 -19.33 -7.72
C ARG A 399 10.67 -18.01 -8.40
N THR A 400 9.40 -17.60 -8.49
CA THR A 400 8.98 -16.32 -9.06
C THR A 400 9.56 -15.16 -8.24
N LYS A 401 9.49 -15.25 -6.91
CA LYS A 401 10.08 -14.29 -5.99
C LYS A 401 11.58 -14.11 -6.24
N LEU A 402 12.32 -15.20 -6.38
CA LEU A 402 13.77 -15.17 -6.64
C LEU A 402 14.13 -14.45 -7.94
N ILE A 403 13.34 -14.67 -9.01
CA ILE A 403 13.51 -13.98 -10.29
C ILE A 403 13.27 -12.48 -10.12
N THR A 404 12.17 -12.12 -9.50
CA THR A 404 11.82 -10.71 -9.25
C THR A 404 12.90 -10.02 -8.42
N LEU A 405 13.40 -10.69 -7.38
CA LEU A 405 14.48 -10.17 -6.54
C LEU A 405 15.80 -9.98 -7.28
N ALA A 406 16.14 -10.89 -8.21
CA ALA A 406 17.34 -10.74 -9.03
C ALA A 406 17.25 -9.53 -9.99
N VAL A 407 16.08 -9.27 -10.55
CA VAL A 407 15.82 -8.08 -11.38
C VAL A 407 15.88 -6.80 -10.53
N ILE A 408 15.26 -6.77 -9.35
CA ILE A 408 15.31 -5.63 -8.42
C ILE A 408 16.74 -5.31 -8.03
N ALA A 409 17.54 -6.33 -7.67
CA ALA A 409 18.94 -6.14 -7.28
C ALA A 409 19.80 -5.60 -8.43
N ASP A 410 19.57 -6.06 -9.66
CA ASP A 410 20.28 -5.57 -10.84
C ASP A 410 19.90 -4.13 -11.20
N LEU A 411 18.59 -3.79 -11.16
CA LEU A 411 18.11 -2.41 -11.36
C LEU A 411 18.74 -1.44 -10.36
N TYR A 412 18.80 -1.83 -9.09
CA TYR A 412 19.42 -0.99 -8.07
C TYR A 412 20.92 -0.83 -8.29
N ARG A 413 21.65 -1.93 -8.49
CA ARG A 413 23.09 -1.94 -8.59
C ARG A 413 23.60 -1.21 -9.84
N GLU A 414 23.07 -1.57 -11.01
CA GLU A 414 23.58 -1.12 -12.30
C GLU A 414 23.00 0.23 -12.75
N HIS A 415 21.74 0.48 -12.37
CA HIS A 415 21.00 1.64 -12.86
C HIS A 415 20.61 2.62 -11.75
N GLY A 416 20.86 2.33 -10.47
CA GLY A 416 20.46 3.23 -9.39
C GLY A 416 18.94 3.41 -9.33
N ILE A 417 18.18 2.33 -9.49
CA ILE A 417 16.72 2.37 -9.43
C ILE A 417 16.23 1.50 -8.27
N VAL A 418 15.54 2.11 -7.30
CA VAL A 418 14.90 1.37 -6.22
C VAL A 418 13.49 0.97 -6.63
N SER A 419 13.20 -0.32 -6.53
CA SER A 419 11.91 -0.94 -6.80
C SER A 419 11.62 -2.01 -5.75
N TYR A 420 10.40 -2.54 -5.73
CA TYR A 420 10.01 -3.59 -4.78
C TYR A 420 9.07 -4.61 -5.43
N TYR A 421 8.81 -5.71 -4.75
CA TYR A 421 7.80 -6.67 -5.16
C TYR A 421 6.64 -6.71 -4.17
N SER A 422 5.46 -7.00 -4.67
CA SER A 422 4.33 -7.30 -3.80
C SER A 422 4.41 -8.74 -3.30
N PRO A 423 4.34 -8.98 -1.98
CA PRO A 423 4.43 -10.33 -1.41
C PRO A 423 3.13 -11.13 -1.54
N ASN A 424 2.43 -11.01 -2.64
CA ASN A 424 1.25 -11.82 -2.98
C ASN A 424 1.61 -12.99 -3.87
N ALA A 425 0.63 -13.84 -4.16
CA ALA A 425 0.81 -15.09 -4.87
C ALA A 425 1.68 -15.02 -6.14
N ASP A 426 1.58 -13.93 -6.89
CA ASP A 426 2.28 -13.76 -8.17
C ASP A 426 3.60 -12.95 -8.05
N ASN A 427 3.90 -12.37 -6.90
CA ASN A 427 5.10 -11.57 -6.59
C ASN A 427 5.54 -10.59 -7.70
N PRO A 428 4.66 -9.70 -8.22
CA PRO A 428 5.04 -8.78 -9.29
C PRO A 428 6.11 -7.79 -8.82
N LEU A 429 7.00 -7.41 -9.72
CA LEU A 429 7.77 -6.18 -9.60
C LEU A 429 6.77 -5.02 -9.68
N VAL A 430 6.67 -4.23 -8.61
CA VAL A 430 5.74 -3.11 -8.53
C VAL A 430 6.42 -1.82 -8.95
N VAL A 431 5.76 -1.08 -9.84
CA VAL A 431 6.14 0.24 -10.33
C VAL A 431 5.04 1.21 -9.93
N ALA A 432 5.33 2.05 -8.96
CA ALA A 432 4.36 2.99 -8.37
C ALA A 432 5.01 4.35 -8.06
N PRO A 433 5.65 5.01 -9.06
CA PRO A 433 6.41 6.24 -8.83
C PRO A 433 5.55 7.35 -8.25
N THR A 434 6.19 8.38 -7.73
CA THR A 434 5.52 9.64 -7.39
C THR A 434 4.76 10.21 -8.59
N LEU A 435 3.67 10.95 -8.36
CA LEU A 435 2.95 11.63 -9.43
C LEU A 435 3.66 12.91 -9.91
N ALA A 436 4.73 13.28 -9.22
CA ALA A 436 5.65 14.36 -9.63
C ALA A 436 6.84 13.87 -10.48
N ILE A 437 6.87 12.59 -10.88
CA ILE A 437 7.95 12.02 -11.72
C ILE A 437 7.94 12.67 -13.11
N ALA A 438 9.14 12.97 -13.62
CA ALA A 438 9.29 13.52 -14.96
C ALA A 438 9.15 12.41 -16.04
N PRO A 439 8.65 12.75 -17.24
CA PRO A 439 8.55 11.78 -18.33
C PRO A 439 9.88 11.10 -18.64
N GLU A 440 10.96 11.84 -18.62
CA GLU A 440 12.34 11.37 -18.89
C GLU A 440 12.80 10.33 -17.86
N ASP A 441 12.35 10.46 -16.60
CA ASP A 441 12.65 9.50 -15.53
C ASP A 441 11.89 8.18 -15.74
N ILE A 442 10.68 8.25 -16.29
CA ILE A 442 9.90 7.05 -16.66
C ILE A 442 10.57 6.33 -17.83
N GLU A 443 11.03 7.08 -18.85
CA GLU A 443 11.75 6.53 -20.00
C GLU A 443 13.08 5.90 -19.56
N TYR A 444 13.80 6.55 -18.64
CA TYR A 444 15.02 6.00 -18.02
C TYR A 444 14.74 4.67 -17.30
N PHE A 445 13.67 4.59 -16.53
CA PHE A 445 13.27 3.34 -15.88
C PHE A 445 12.95 2.25 -16.90
N LEU A 446 12.18 2.54 -17.95
CA LEU A 446 11.80 1.58 -18.99
C LEU A 446 13.04 1.05 -19.74
N ASP A 447 13.95 1.93 -20.16
CA ASP A 447 15.21 1.56 -20.81
C ASP A 447 16.10 0.70 -19.89
N SER A 448 16.18 1.05 -18.61
CA SER A 448 16.95 0.30 -17.61
C SER A 448 16.38 -1.09 -17.37
N LEU A 449 15.05 -1.21 -17.29
CA LEU A 449 14.38 -2.49 -17.13
C LEU A 449 14.60 -3.38 -18.37
N ASP A 450 14.49 -2.83 -19.56
CA ASP A 450 14.75 -3.53 -20.80
C ASP A 450 16.20 -4.05 -20.89
N LYS A 451 17.19 -3.21 -20.58
CA LYS A 451 18.61 -3.59 -20.52
C LYS A 451 18.87 -4.67 -19.47
N THR A 452 18.22 -4.58 -18.32
CA THR A 452 18.32 -5.58 -17.25
C THR A 452 17.80 -6.94 -17.75
N LEU A 453 16.61 -6.98 -18.34
CA LEU A 453 16.01 -8.21 -18.84
C LEU A 453 16.78 -8.80 -20.04
N ALA A 454 17.36 -7.98 -20.88
CA ALA A 454 18.21 -8.40 -22.00
C ALA A 454 19.48 -9.17 -21.59
N LYS A 455 19.93 -9.05 -20.32
CA LYS A 455 21.03 -9.89 -19.77
C LYS A 455 20.68 -11.37 -19.70
N GLY A 456 19.37 -11.70 -19.69
CA GLY A 456 18.82 -13.03 -19.53
C GLY A 456 18.85 -13.55 -18.10
N LEU A 457 17.85 -14.35 -17.74
CA LEU A 457 17.65 -14.85 -16.36
C LEU A 457 18.86 -15.63 -15.80
N PRO A 458 19.58 -16.48 -16.56
CA PRO A 458 20.74 -17.19 -16.01
C PRO A 458 21.83 -16.24 -15.49
N ARG A 459 22.09 -15.12 -16.20
CA ARG A 459 23.09 -14.14 -15.79
C ARG A 459 22.62 -13.32 -14.59
N LEU A 460 21.34 -12.93 -14.56
CA LEU A 460 20.74 -12.20 -13.44
C LEU A 460 20.77 -13.04 -12.15
N LEU A 461 20.34 -14.29 -12.22
CA LEU A 461 20.37 -15.23 -11.09
C LEU A 461 21.79 -15.51 -10.62
N ALA A 462 22.73 -15.75 -11.53
CA ALA A 462 24.13 -15.96 -11.19
C ALA A 462 24.76 -14.73 -10.51
N GLY A 463 24.45 -13.52 -10.98
CA GLY A 463 24.85 -12.27 -10.34
C GLY A 463 24.31 -12.14 -8.92
N PHE A 464 23.02 -12.38 -8.75
CA PHE A 464 22.35 -12.34 -7.46
C PHE A 464 22.92 -13.37 -6.46
N VAL A 465 23.22 -14.59 -6.90
CA VAL A 465 23.80 -15.64 -6.03
C VAL A 465 25.25 -15.33 -5.66
N ARG A 466 26.09 -14.82 -6.57
CA ARG A 466 27.46 -14.41 -6.25
C ARG A 466 27.55 -13.38 -5.14
N GLU A 467 26.63 -12.44 -5.11
CA GLU A 467 26.56 -11.45 -4.02
C GLU A 467 26.19 -12.11 -2.68
N LYS A 468 25.34 -13.14 -2.69
CA LYS A 468 25.00 -13.91 -1.47
C LYS A 468 26.18 -14.72 -0.94
N VAL A 469 27.01 -15.29 -1.80
CA VAL A 469 28.19 -16.08 -1.40
C VAL A 469 29.33 -15.19 -0.92
N GLY A 470 29.47 -13.99 -1.50
CA GLY A 470 30.45 -12.97 -1.07
C GLY A 470 30.11 -12.31 0.28
N SER A 471 28.83 -12.23 0.63
CA SER A 471 28.35 -11.86 1.96
C SER A 471 28.09 -13.15 2.72
N ARG A 472 29.08 -13.68 3.48
CA ARG A 472 28.99 -14.92 4.26
C ARG A 472 27.62 -15.02 4.95
N TRP A 473 26.76 -15.89 4.42
CA TRP A 473 25.59 -16.37 5.13
C TRP A 473 26.10 -17.20 6.29
N PRO A 474 25.80 -16.90 7.54
CA PRO A 474 26.11 -17.84 8.60
C PRO A 474 25.30 -19.11 8.34
N ALA A 475 25.99 -20.23 8.17
CA ALA A 475 25.41 -21.54 8.13
C ALA A 475 24.59 -21.76 9.41
N GLY A 476 23.41 -22.28 9.25
CA GLY A 476 22.31 -22.57 10.12
C GLY A 476 22.57 -22.64 11.64
N SER A 477 21.65 -22.10 12.36
CA SER A 477 21.16 -22.63 13.62
C SER A 477 19.67 -22.32 13.72
#